data_ea9b185c7e9739fa871214555179377f
#
_entry.id   ea9b185c7e9739fa871214555179377f
#
_cell.length_a   1.000
_cell.length_b   1.000
_cell.length_c   1.000
_cell.angle_alpha   90.00
_cell.angle_beta   90.00
_cell.angle_gamma   90.00
#
_symmetry.space_group_name_H-M   'P 1'
#
loop_
_entity.id
_entity.type
_entity.pdbx_description
1 polymer ?
#
loop_
_entity_poly.entity_id
_entity_poly.type
_entity_poly.pdbx_seq_one_letter_code
_entity_poly.pdbx_strand_id
1 'polypeptide(L)'
;LIRHGQSVWNAQNIFTGWVDVELTSKGEEEAKLSGELLKDIAFKPTVCFTSYLKRAKDTLDIILKEINVHDSTSINYSWQLNERHYGSLQGLNKKETLNKYGEDQFLKWRRSYETPPPKLDSLSEMNPKNDPLYSEVISSELPLSECLKDTYNRVIPYWKKSITPLLESGDTLIVAHGNSLRALCKELFNISDQDIVKLEIPTGNPLFLDLDN
;
A
#
# COMPACT_ATOMS: atom_id res chain seq x y z
N LEU A 1 10.81 -3.27 -3.22
CA LEU A 1 9.43 -3.06 -2.74
C LEU A 1 9.35 -3.41 -1.26
N ILE A 2 8.72 -2.58 -0.44
CA ILE A 2 8.50 -2.84 1.00
C ILE A 2 7.06 -2.48 1.35
N ARG A 3 6.35 -3.38 2.03
CA ARG A 3 5.10 -3.06 2.67
C ARG A 3 5.38 -2.35 3.99
N HIS A 4 4.62 -1.29 4.29
CA HIS A 4 4.73 -0.56 5.56
C HIS A 4 4.71 -1.50 6.77
N GLY A 5 5.35 -1.09 7.87
CA GLY A 5 5.34 -1.79 9.14
C GLY A 5 3.94 -1.97 9.72
N GLN A 6 3.79 -2.83 10.73
CA GLN A 6 2.52 -3.08 11.37
C GLN A 6 1.87 -1.76 11.86
N SER A 7 0.64 -1.49 11.43
CA SER A 7 -0.15 -0.37 11.94
C SER A 7 -1.02 -0.77 13.14
N VAL A 8 -1.51 0.25 13.88
CA VAL A 8 -2.42 0.03 15.03
C VAL A 8 -3.63 -0.82 14.63
N TRP A 9 -4.24 -0.55 13.47
CA TRP A 9 -5.39 -1.32 13.00
C TRP A 9 -5.03 -2.69 12.43
N ASN A 10 -3.79 -2.90 11.97
CA ASN A 10 -3.33 -4.26 11.68
C ASN A 10 -3.28 -5.11 12.95
N ALA A 11 -2.70 -4.56 14.04
CA ALA A 11 -2.63 -5.25 15.33
C ALA A 11 -4.02 -5.55 15.92
N GLN A 12 -4.98 -4.65 15.74
CA GLN A 12 -6.36 -4.79 16.20
C GLN A 12 -7.25 -5.62 15.27
N ASN A 13 -6.70 -6.13 14.16
CA ASN A 13 -7.44 -6.90 13.15
C ASN A 13 -8.64 -6.13 12.54
N ILE A 14 -8.46 -4.83 12.27
CA ILE A 14 -9.45 -3.93 11.69
C ILE A 14 -9.17 -3.71 10.18
N PHE A 15 -10.23 -3.52 9.38
CA PHE A 15 -10.10 -3.09 7.99
C PHE A 15 -9.66 -1.62 7.94
N THR A 16 -8.46 -1.36 7.44
CA THR A 16 -7.86 -0.02 7.45
C THR A 16 -8.21 0.80 6.21
N GLY A 17 -7.89 0.26 5.04
CA GLY A 17 -8.11 0.99 3.78
C GLY A 17 -7.39 2.34 3.74
N TRP A 18 -8.13 3.41 3.45
CA TRP A 18 -7.62 4.77 3.35
C TRP A 18 -7.65 5.56 4.67
N VAL A 19 -8.19 4.97 5.73
CA VAL A 19 -8.11 5.61 7.07
C VAL A 19 -6.64 5.74 7.46
N ASP A 20 -6.26 6.95 7.86
CA ASP A 20 -4.87 7.24 8.21
C ASP A 20 -4.61 6.88 9.67
N VAL A 21 -3.79 5.86 9.87
CA VAL A 21 -3.45 5.29 11.18
C VAL A 21 -1.93 5.18 11.31
N GLU A 22 -1.46 5.23 12.55
CA GLU A 22 -0.04 5.18 12.90
C GLU A 22 0.51 3.75 12.86
N LEU A 23 1.83 3.66 12.85
CA LEU A 23 2.55 2.43 13.12
C LEU A 23 2.40 2.06 14.61
N THR A 24 2.54 0.78 14.92
CA THR A 24 2.83 0.33 16.28
C THR A 24 4.33 0.38 16.54
N SER A 25 4.77 0.28 17.80
CA SER A 25 6.19 0.12 18.12
C SER A 25 6.82 -1.07 17.38
N LYS A 26 6.06 -2.17 17.21
CA LYS A 26 6.49 -3.29 16.37
C LYS A 26 6.65 -2.88 14.91
N GLY A 27 5.73 -2.09 14.37
CA GLY A 27 5.82 -1.60 12.98
C GLY A 27 7.01 -0.68 12.75
N GLU A 28 7.37 0.15 13.74
CA GLU A 28 8.59 0.96 13.70
C GLU A 28 9.86 0.09 13.75
N GLU A 29 9.83 -0.98 14.56
CA GLU A 29 10.93 -1.95 14.62
C GLU A 29 11.07 -2.73 13.31
N GLU A 30 9.96 -3.17 12.70
CA GLU A 30 9.94 -3.78 11.37
C GLU A 30 10.54 -2.84 10.30
N ALA A 31 10.26 -1.53 10.37
CA ALA A 31 10.84 -0.54 9.47
C ALA A 31 12.36 -0.36 9.68
N LYS A 32 12.83 -0.34 10.93
CA LYS A 32 14.26 -0.30 11.25
C LYS A 32 15.00 -1.52 10.73
N LEU A 33 14.47 -2.73 10.98
CA LEU A 33 15.03 -3.98 10.47
C LEU A 33 15.09 -3.98 8.93
N SER A 34 14.07 -3.43 8.26
CA SER A 34 14.12 -3.24 6.81
C SER A 34 15.28 -2.34 6.39
N GLY A 35 15.50 -1.24 7.10
CA GLY A 35 16.63 -0.34 6.88
C GLY A 35 17.97 -1.02 7.09
N GLU A 36 18.13 -1.79 8.17
CA GLU A 36 19.34 -2.57 8.45
C GLU A 36 19.67 -3.56 7.32
N LEU A 37 18.65 -4.30 6.83
CA LEU A 37 18.82 -5.22 5.70
C LEU A 37 19.25 -4.50 4.42
N LEU A 38 18.70 -3.32 4.14
CA LEU A 38 19.11 -2.50 2.99
C LEU A 38 20.54 -1.97 3.15
N LYS A 39 20.93 -1.60 4.37
CA LYS A 39 22.27 -1.13 4.70
C LYS A 39 23.33 -2.22 4.52
N ASP A 40 23.03 -3.44 4.96
CA ASP A 40 23.93 -4.58 4.87
C ASP A 40 24.32 -4.93 3.42
N ILE A 41 23.41 -4.67 2.47
CA ILE A 41 23.67 -4.85 1.04
C ILE A 41 24.12 -3.55 0.34
N ALA A 42 24.38 -2.49 1.10
CA ALA A 42 24.75 -1.18 0.60
C ALA A 42 23.76 -0.56 -0.40
N PHE A 43 22.46 -0.87 -0.28
CA PHE A 43 21.40 -0.32 -1.13
C PHE A 43 21.23 1.18 -0.89
N LYS A 44 21.28 1.96 -1.95
CA LYS A 44 21.17 3.43 -1.90
C LYS A 44 20.19 3.93 -2.96
N PRO A 45 18.90 4.06 -2.62
CA PRO A 45 17.93 4.52 -3.60
C PRO A 45 18.23 5.95 -4.05
N THR A 46 18.20 6.17 -5.35
CA THR A 46 18.27 7.50 -5.96
C THR A 46 16.92 8.21 -5.88
N VAL A 47 15.83 7.43 -5.91
CA VAL A 47 14.47 7.92 -5.82
C VAL A 47 13.59 6.97 -5.00
N CYS A 48 12.68 7.55 -4.25
CA CYS A 48 11.69 6.81 -3.47
C CYS A 48 10.27 7.17 -3.89
N PHE A 49 9.38 6.20 -3.78
CA PHE A 49 7.95 6.36 -3.99
C PHE A 49 7.18 5.83 -2.78
N THR A 50 6.17 6.57 -2.35
CA THR A 50 5.29 6.13 -1.27
C THR A 50 3.88 6.69 -1.44
N SER A 51 2.97 6.20 -0.62
CA SER A 51 1.57 6.65 -0.62
C SER A 51 1.40 7.95 0.17
N TYR A 52 0.17 8.48 0.16
CA TYR A 52 -0.21 9.58 1.04
C TYR A 52 -0.40 9.16 2.50
N LEU A 53 -0.60 7.87 2.78
CA LEU A 53 -0.96 7.38 4.11
C LEU A 53 0.25 7.32 5.06
N LYS A 54 0.05 7.86 6.26
CA LYS A 54 1.08 8.08 7.28
C LYS A 54 1.94 6.84 7.53
N ARG A 55 1.33 5.67 7.72
CA ARG A 55 2.04 4.43 8.01
C ARG A 55 3.09 4.04 6.95
N ALA A 56 2.85 4.36 5.67
CA ALA A 56 3.84 4.11 4.62
C ALA A 56 4.91 5.20 4.59
N LYS A 57 4.53 6.46 4.80
CA LYS A 57 5.48 7.58 4.93
C LYS A 57 6.41 7.39 6.11
N ASP A 58 5.88 7.06 7.29
CA ASP A 58 6.68 6.84 8.49
C ASP A 58 7.63 5.65 8.33
N THR A 59 7.16 4.55 7.70
CA THR A 59 8.04 3.42 7.37
C THR A 59 9.19 3.84 6.47
N LEU A 60 8.91 4.59 5.40
CA LEU A 60 9.94 5.09 4.49
C LEU A 60 10.94 6.01 5.22
N ASP A 61 10.46 6.94 6.04
CA ASP A 61 11.27 7.87 6.80
C ASP A 61 12.25 7.14 7.74
N ILE A 62 11.77 6.14 8.47
CA ILE A 62 12.59 5.30 9.34
C ILE A 62 13.67 4.57 8.54
N ILE A 63 13.31 3.96 7.40
CA ILE A 63 14.24 3.25 6.53
C ILE A 63 15.35 4.20 6.03
N LEU A 64 14.97 5.36 5.48
CA LEU A 64 15.93 6.32 4.92
C LEU A 64 16.88 6.87 5.97
N LYS A 65 16.44 7.09 7.21
CA LYS A 65 17.30 7.45 8.34
C LYS A 65 18.29 6.34 8.68
N GLU A 66 17.84 5.08 8.70
CA GLU A 66 18.69 3.93 9.02
C GLU A 66 19.82 3.73 7.99
N ILE A 67 19.52 3.91 6.70
CA ILE A 67 20.54 3.81 5.63
C ILE A 67 21.31 5.12 5.39
N ASN A 68 21.07 6.18 6.18
CA ASN A 68 21.73 7.48 6.12
C ASN A 68 21.66 8.20 4.76
N VAL A 69 20.51 8.15 4.11
CA VAL A 69 20.27 8.84 2.82
C VAL A 69 19.04 9.75 2.83
N HIS A 70 18.44 9.97 4.00
CA HIS A 70 17.20 10.73 4.16
C HIS A 70 17.22 12.10 3.46
N ASP A 71 18.31 12.86 3.63
CA ASP A 71 18.41 14.23 3.12
C ASP A 71 18.90 14.31 1.65
N SER A 72 19.29 13.19 1.07
CA SER A 72 19.85 13.12 -0.29
C SER A 72 18.96 12.43 -1.32
N THR A 73 17.85 11.84 -0.88
CA THR A 73 16.99 11.03 -1.74
C THR A 73 15.70 11.80 -2.07
N SER A 74 15.33 11.83 -3.35
CA SER A 74 14.05 12.39 -3.80
C SER A 74 12.90 11.46 -3.41
N ILE A 75 11.84 12.01 -2.80
CA ILE A 75 10.65 11.26 -2.39
C ILE A 75 9.43 11.74 -3.17
N ASN A 76 8.77 10.82 -3.86
CA ASN A 76 7.54 11.05 -4.58
C ASN A 76 6.34 10.45 -3.82
N TYR A 77 5.39 11.29 -3.47
CA TYR A 77 4.16 10.89 -2.80
C TYR A 77 3.03 10.74 -3.83
N SER A 78 2.25 9.68 -3.74
CA SER A 78 1.16 9.45 -4.69
C SER A 78 0.01 8.69 -4.06
N TRP A 79 -1.22 9.22 -4.22
CA TRP A 79 -2.43 8.53 -3.81
C TRP A 79 -2.66 7.22 -4.57
N GLN A 80 -2.13 7.10 -5.78
CA GLN A 80 -2.20 5.88 -6.58
C GLN A 80 -1.48 4.71 -5.90
N LEU A 81 -0.58 4.98 -4.96
CA LEU A 81 0.09 3.95 -4.14
C LEU A 81 -0.63 3.67 -2.82
N ASN A 82 -1.74 4.35 -2.50
CA ASN A 82 -2.52 4.08 -1.29
C ASN A 82 -2.97 2.60 -1.24
N GLU A 83 -3.32 2.15 -0.03
CA GLU A 83 -3.98 0.86 0.17
C GLU A 83 -5.31 0.79 -0.61
N ARG A 84 -5.81 -0.39 -0.88
CA ARG A 84 -7.14 -0.61 -1.42
C ARG A 84 -8.20 0.00 -0.50
N HIS A 85 -9.14 0.73 -1.07
CA HIS A 85 -10.23 1.33 -0.31
C HIS A 85 -11.28 0.28 0.06
N TYR A 86 -11.42 -0.01 1.36
CA TYR A 86 -12.32 -1.06 1.83
C TYR A 86 -13.79 -0.63 1.96
N GLY A 87 -14.17 0.53 1.44
CA GLY A 87 -15.54 1.01 1.47
C GLY A 87 -16.12 1.10 2.88
N SER A 88 -17.36 0.67 3.06
CA SER A 88 -18.01 0.67 4.37
C SER A 88 -17.47 -0.36 5.37
N LEU A 89 -16.50 -1.20 4.97
CA LEU A 89 -15.82 -2.09 5.91
C LEU A 89 -14.70 -1.37 6.68
N GLN A 90 -14.25 -0.18 6.26
CA GLN A 90 -13.24 0.60 7.00
C GLN A 90 -13.70 0.83 8.45
N GLY A 91 -12.80 0.55 9.40
CA GLY A 91 -13.09 0.64 10.83
C GLY A 91 -13.75 -0.60 11.45
N LEU A 92 -14.21 -1.57 10.65
CA LEU A 92 -14.83 -2.78 11.18
C LEU A 92 -13.77 -3.84 11.54
N ASN A 93 -14.02 -4.55 12.65
CA ASN A 93 -13.19 -5.70 13.02
C ASN A 93 -13.42 -6.86 12.06
N LYS A 94 -12.33 -7.47 11.57
CA LYS A 94 -12.41 -8.55 10.58
C LYS A 94 -13.08 -9.82 11.10
N LYS A 95 -12.87 -10.15 12.40
CA LYS A 95 -13.51 -11.33 13.01
C LYS A 95 -15.02 -11.14 13.18
N GLU A 96 -15.43 -9.94 13.60
CA GLU A 96 -16.84 -9.60 13.71
C GLU A 96 -17.54 -9.57 12.36
N THR A 97 -16.85 -9.01 11.33
CA THR A 97 -17.34 -9.00 9.96
C THR A 97 -17.49 -10.42 9.40
N LEU A 98 -16.51 -11.30 9.65
CA LEU A 98 -16.59 -12.72 9.30
C LEU A 98 -17.80 -13.40 9.95
N ASN A 99 -18.00 -13.19 11.26
CA ASN A 99 -19.12 -13.76 12.02
C ASN A 99 -20.47 -13.26 11.51
N LYS A 100 -20.55 -11.98 11.11
CA LYS A 100 -21.80 -11.35 10.65
C LYS A 100 -22.21 -11.76 9.25
N TYR A 101 -21.25 -11.87 8.33
CA TYR A 101 -21.55 -12.06 6.88
C TYR A 101 -21.21 -13.46 6.35
N GLY A 102 -20.59 -14.30 7.19
CA GLY A 102 -20.12 -15.62 6.80
C GLY A 102 -18.82 -15.60 6.00
N GLU A 103 -18.17 -16.77 5.95
CA GLU A 103 -16.83 -16.92 5.39
C GLU A 103 -16.78 -16.61 3.89
N ASP A 104 -17.72 -17.11 3.11
CA ASP A 104 -17.74 -16.91 1.64
C ASP A 104 -17.81 -15.43 1.27
N GLN A 105 -18.72 -14.67 1.92
CA GLN A 105 -18.89 -13.25 1.62
C GLN A 105 -17.70 -12.44 2.13
N PHE A 106 -17.18 -12.77 3.31
CA PHE A 106 -15.99 -12.14 3.89
C PHE A 106 -14.77 -12.34 2.98
N LEU A 107 -14.54 -13.57 2.51
CA LEU A 107 -13.42 -13.87 1.61
C LEU A 107 -13.57 -13.18 0.25
N LYS A 108 -14.79 -13.10 -0.31
CA LYS A 108 -15.05 -12.31 -1.52
C LYS A 108 -14.62 -10.87 -1.35
N TRP A 109 -15.04 -10.17 -0.30
CA TRP A 109 -14.66 -8.79 -0.06
C TRP A 109 -13.18 -8.62 0.27
N ARG A 110 -12.58 -9.58 0.96
CA ARG A 110 -11.19 -9.48 1.40
C ARG A 110 -10.19 -9.87 0.32
N ARG A 111 -10.50 -10.85 -0.52
CA ARG A 111 -9.52 -11.52 -1.37
C ARG A 111 -9.85 -11.52 -2.86
N SER A 112 -11.12 -11.41 -3.26
CA SER A 112 -11.49 -11.47 -4.67
C SER A 112 -10.77 -10.38 -5.48
N TYR A 113 -10.38 -10.75 -6.69
CA TYR A 113 -9.78 -9.81 -7.62
C TYR A 113 -10.81 -8.77 -8.12
N GLU A 114 -12.06 -9.18 -8.37
CA GLU A 114 -13.07 -8.35 -9.02
C GLU A 114 -14.24 -7.89 -8.11
N THR A 115 -14.37 -8.47 -6.90
CA THR A 115 -15.52 -8.16 -6.04
C THR A 115 -15.13 -7.11 -5.00
N PRO A 116 -15.60 -5.85 -5.13
CA PRO A 116 -15.32 -4.83 -4.12
C PRO A 116 -16.17 -5.04 -2.85
N PRO A 117 -15.73 -4.54 -1.70
CA PRO A 117 -16.59 -4.36 -0.53
C PRO A 117 -17.76 -3.41 -0.84
N PRO A 118 -18.79 -3.37 0.03
CA PRO A 118 -19.85 -2.38 -0.10
C PRO A 118 -19.30 -0.96 -0.09
N LYS A 119 -19.86 -0.11 -0.96
CA LYS A 119 -19.40 1.29 -1.06
C LYS A 119 -19.57 2.03 0.26
N LEU A 120 -18.65 2.92 0.53
CA LEU A 120 -18.78 3.89 1.60
C LEU A 120 -19.94 4.84 1.29
N ASP A 121 -20.68 5.25 2.32
CA ASP A 121 -21.69 6.29 2.17
C ASP A 121 -21.03 7.61 1.70
N SER A 122 -21.65 8.28 0.76
CA SER A 122 -21.16 9.55 0.21
C SER A 122 -21.08 10.67 1.27
N LEU A 123 -21.89 10.59 2.33
CA LEU A 123 -21.90 11.52 3.45
C LEU A 123 -20.95 11.11 4.60
N SER A 124 -20.28 9.99 4.48
CA SER A 124 -19.33 9.53 5.50
C SER A 124 -18.18 10.52 5.68
N GLU A 125 -17.78 10.74 6.92
CA GLU A 125 -16.55 11.50 7.26
C GLU A 125 -15.29 10.86 6.68
N MET A 126 -15.32 9.53 6.46
CA MET A 126 -14.20 8.81 5.82
C MET A 126 -14.18 8.94 4.29
N ASN A 127 -15.10 9.71 3.69
CA ASN A 127 -15.10 9.93 2.25
C ASN A 127 -13.86 10.74 1.85
N PRO A 128 -12.98 10.22 1.00
CA PRO A 128 -11.74 10.92 0.63
C PRO A 128 -11.96 12.28 -0.04
N LYS A 129 -13.16 12.55 -0.56
CA LYS A 129 -13.52 13.88 -1.07
C LYS A 129 -13.56 14.97 0.02
N ASN A 130 -13.76 14.58 1.28
CA ASN A 130 -13.82 15.48 2.42
C ASN A 130 -12.43 15.66 3.09
N ASP A 131 -11.42 14.93 2.66
CA ASP A 131 -10.07 15.00 3.20
C ASP A 131 -9.21 15.98 2.38
N PRO A 132 -8.69 17.06 2.99
CA PRO A 132 -7.81 18.03 2.32
C PRO A 132 -6.59 17.39 1.63
N LEU A 133 -6.15 16.22 2.08
CA LEU A 133 -5.04 15.48 1.49
C LEU A 133 -5.28 15.14 0.01
N TYR A 134 -6.53 15.02 -0.41
CA TYR A 134 -6.93 14.67 -1.78
C TYR A 134 -7.55 15.84 -2.55
N SER A 135 -7.41 17.09 -2.07
CA SER A 135 -8.00 18.27 -2.70
C SER A 135 -7.59 18.48 -4.16
N GLU A 136 -6.35 18.10 -4.49
CA GLU A 136 -5.80 18.20 -5.86
C GLU A 136 -6.18 17.02 -6.75
N VAL A 137 -6.84 16.00 -6.21
CA VAL A 137 -7.25 14.81 -6.96
C VAL A 137 -8.64 15.04 -7.56
N ILE A 138 -8.81 14.70 -8.83
CA ILE A 138 -10.11 14.80 -9.51
C ILE A 138 -11.12 13.93 -8.75
N SER A 139 -12.21 14.53 -8.26
CA SER A 139 -13.19 13.86 -7.39
C SER A 139 -13.78 12.57 -7.97
N SER A 140 -13.84 12.43 -9.30
CA SER A 140 -14.32 11.19 -9.95
C SER A 140 -13.32 10.05 -9.90
N GLU A 141 -12.05 10.32 -9.60
CA GLU A 141 -11.00 9.30 -9.45
C GLU A 141 -10.90 8.78 -8.02
N LEU A 142 -11.50 9.49 -7.04
CA LEU A 142 -11.47 9.07 -5.64
C LEU A 142 -12.46 7.92 -5.39
N PRO A 143 -11.99 6.74 -4.95
CA PRO A 143 -12.85 5.58 -4.78
C PRO A 143 -13.69 5.68 -3.50
N LEU A 144 -14.90 5.13 -3.55
CA LEU A 144 -15.71 4.83 -2.37
C LEU A 144 -15.63 3.35 -1.97
N SER A 145 -15.04 2.52 -2.77
CA SER A 145 -14.72 1.10 -2.53
C SER A 145 -13.89 0.58 -3.69
N GLU A 146 -12.97 -0.34 -3.42
CA GLU A 146 -12.13 -0.98 -4.43
C GLU A 146 -12.05 -2.49 -4.24
N CYS A 147 -12.11 -3.23 -5.35
CA CYS A 147 -11.51 -4.57 -5.43
C CYS A 147 -10.03 -4.46 -5.82
N LEU A 148 -9.32 -5.58 -5.91
CA LEU A 148 -7.91 -5.56 -6.31
C LEU A 148 -7.71 -5.09 -7.76
N LYS A 149 -8.65 -5.39 -8.65
CA LYS A 149 -8.65 -4.91 -10.05
C LYS A 149 -8.73 -3.37 -10.12
N ASP A 150 -9.54 -2.74 -9.27
CA ASP A 150 -9.62 -1.28 -9.21
C ASP A 150 -8.30 -0.68 -8.73
N THR A 151 -7.70 -1.28 -7.69
CA THR A 151 -6.36 -0.90 -7.21
C THR A 151 -5.31 -1.07 -8.31
N TYR A 152 -5.33 -2.16 -9.05
CA TYR A 152 -4.46 -2.40 -10.20
C TYR A 152 -4.63 -1.32 -11.27
N ASN A 153 -5.86 -0.96 -11.61
CA ASN A 153 -6.17 0.02 -12.64
C ASN A 153 -5.64 1.44 -12.33
N ARG A 154 -5.38 1.79 -11.07
CA ARG A 154 -4.74 3.07 -10.70
C ARG A 154 -3.23 2.96 -10.45
N VAL A 155 -2.76 1.82 -9.94
CA VAL A 155 -1.33 1.60 -9.65
C VAL A 155 -0.52 1.46 -10.94
N ILE A 156 -0.99 0.66 -11.89
CA ILE A 156 -0.19 0.31 -13.08
C ILE A 156 0.00 1.50 -14.04
N PRO A 157 -0.99 2.33 -14.35
CA PRO A 157 -0.72 3.55 -15.11
C PRO A 157 0.28 4.49 -14.43
N TYR A 158 0.23 4.60 -13.08
CA TYR A 158 1.21 5.38 -12.34
C TYR A 158 2.61 4.76 -12.39
N TRP A 159 2.71 3.43 -12.23
CA TRP A 159 3.95 2.69 -12.42
C TRP A 159 4.58 3.01 -13.78
N LYS A 160 3.82 2.81 -14.87
CA LYS A 160 4.30 3.00 -16.24
C LYS A 160 4.68 4.45 -16.57
N LYS A 161 3.92 5.41 -16.04
CA LYS A 161 4.10 6.84 -16.37
C LYS A 161 5.15 7.53 -15.50
N SER A 162 5.20 7.20 -14.22
CA SER A 162 5.95 7.98 -13.22
C SER A 162 7.11 7.24 -12.59
N ILE A 163 7.02 5.90 -12.45
CA ILE A 163 8.07 5.10 -11.79
C ILE A 163 9.03 4.51 -12.82
N THR A 164 8.52 3.80 -13.81
CA THR A 164 9.35 3.13 -14.84
C THR A 164 10.39 4.05 -15.49
N PRO A 165 10.07 5.30 -15.87
CA PRO A 165 11.08 6.18 -16.50
C PRO A 165 12.28 6.54 -15.59
N LEU A 166 12.14 6.38 -14.28
CA LEU A 166 13.17 6.70 -13.30
C LEU A 166 14.03 5.50 -12.89
N LEU A 167 13.64 4.29 -13.28
CA LEU A 167 14.39 3.07 -12.96
C LEU A 167 15.80 3.05 -13.58
N GLU A 168 15.96 3.65 -14.76
CA GLU A 168 17.26 3.75 -15.44
C GLU A 168 18.24 4.70 -14.70
N SER A 169 17.75 5.57 -13.83
CA SER A 169 18.57 6.54 -13.10
C SER A 169 19.25 5.98 -11.86
N GLY A 170 18.94 4.74 -11.48
CA GLY A 170 19.50 4.04 -10.32
C GLY A 170 18.46 3.30 -9.49
N ASP A 171 18.88 2.84 -8.32
CA ASP A 171 18.04 2.07 -7.43
C ASP A 171 16.79 2.86 -6.99
N THR A 172 15.65 2.21 -7.06
CA THR A 172 14.36 2.79 -6.68
C THR A 172 13.77 2.04 -5.49
N LEU A 173 13.33 2.77 -4.47
CA LEU A 173 12.62 2.21 -3.32
C LEU A 173 11.14 2.56 -3.36
N ILE A 174 10.27 1.55 -3.28
CA ILE A 174 8.82 1.76 -3.17
C ILE A 174 8.36 1.22 -1.81
N VAL A 175 7.84 2.10 -0.97
CA VAL A 175 7.21 1.74 0.30
C VAL A 175 5.73 2.01 0.22
N ALA A 176 4.91 0.96 0.24
CA ALA A 176 3.47 1.07 0.02
C ALA A 176 2.68 0.04 0.85
N HIS A 177 1.58 -0.48 0.32
CA HIS A 177 0.62 -1.28 1.07
C HIS A 177 0.43 -2.67 0.46
N GLY A 178 -0.19 -3.56 1.22
CA GLY A 178 -0.40 -4.94 0.80
C GLY A 178 -1.08 -5.06 -0.57
N ASN A 179 -2.17 -4.34 -0.82
CA ASN A 179 -2.89 -4.47 -2.09
C ASN A 179 -2.27 -3.64 -3.23
N SER A 180 -1.70 -2.47 -2.98
CA SER A 180 -1.00 -1.72 -4.03
C SER A 180 0.25 -2.47 -4.51
N LEU A 181 1.02 -3.08 -3.59
CA LEU A 181 2.16 -3.92 -3.95
C LEU A 181 1.75 -5.24 -4.62
N ARG A 182 0.62 -5.84 -4.22
CA ARG A 182 0.06 -7.01 -4.91
C ARG A 182 -0.33 -6.69 -6.35
N ALA A 183 -0.93 -5.52 -6.58
CA ALA A 183 -1.24 -5.04 -7.93
C ALA A 183 0.04 -4.89 -8.77
N LEU A 184 1.10 -4.33 -8.19
CA LEU A 184 2.38 -4.20 -8.86
C LEU A 184 3.04 -5.56 -9.13
N CYS A 185 3.08 -6.47 -8.14
CA CYS A 185 3.60 -7.82 -8.33
C CYS A 185 2.81 -8.59 -9.41
N LYS A 186 1.48 -8.39 -9.48
CA LYS A 186 0.67 -9.02 -10.53
C LYS A 186 1.14 -8.64 -11.93
N GLU A 187 1.43 -7.36 -12.17
CA GLU A 187 1.96 -6.88 -13.44
C GLU A 187 3.37 -7.41 -13.70
N LEU A 188 4.29 -7.23 -12.75
CA LEU A 188 5.70 -7.54 -12.92
C LEU A 188 5.98 -9.04 -13.10
N PHE A 189 5.22 -9.89 -12.42
CA PHE A 189 5.40 -11.35 -12.48
C PHE A 189 4.33 -12.07 -13.31
N ASN A 190 3.48 -11.32 -14.02
CA ASN A 190 2.40 -11.87 -14.83
C ASN A 190 1.52 -12.88 -14.06
N ILE A 191 1.18 -12.56 -12.79
CA ILE A 191 0.40 -13.44 -11.92
C ILE A 191 -1.06 -13.45 -12.37
N SER A 192 -1.67 -14.63 -12.46
CA SER A 192 -3.09 -14.77 -12.83
C SER A 192 -4.03 -14.13 -11.81
N ASP A 193 -5.29 -13.84 -12.22
CA ASP A 193 -6.32 -13.32 -11.32
C ASP A 193 -6.66 -14.33 -10.21
N GLN A 194 -6.51 -15.62 -10.48
CA GLN A 194 -6.75 -16.69 -9.52
C GLN A 194 -5.62 -16.85 -8.52
N ASP A 195 -4.37 -16.62 -8.93
CA ASP A 195 -3.21 -16.81 -8.05
C ASP A 195 -2.88 -15.58 -7.24
N ILE A 196 -3.17 -14.37 -7.74
CA ILE A 196 -2.91 -13.13 -7.01
C ILE A 196 -3.65 -13.07 -5.65
N VAL A 197 -4.78 -13.77 -5.53
CA VAL A 197 -5.54 -13.82 -4.27
C VAL A 197 -4.78 -14.54 -3.15
N LYS A 198 -3.81 -15.40 -3.51
CA LYS A 198 -2.99 -16.20 -2.59
C LYS A 198 -1.71 -15.46 -2.17
N LEU A 199 -1.29 -14.44 -2.93
CA LEU A 199 -0.06 -13.72 -2.64
C LEU A 199 -0.20 -12.91 -1.34
N GLU A 200 0.67 -13.18 -0.39
CA GLU A 200 0.82 -12.41 0.85
C GLU A 200 2.10 -11.57 0.78
N ILE A 201 2.00 -10.31 1.16
CA ILE A 201 3.16 -9.43 1.29
C ILE A 201 3.30 -9.08 2.78
N PRO A 202 4.31 -9.64 3.46
CA PRO A 202 4.53 -9.37 4.88
C PRO A 202 4.93 -7.90 5.11
N THR A 203 4.66 -7.38 6.30
CA THR A 203 5.11 -6.04 6.72
C THR A 203 6.62 -6.01 6.92
N GLY A 204 7.26 -4.92 6.53
CA GLY A 204 8.66 -4.67 6.80
C GLY A 204 9.67 -5.62 6.13
N ASN A 205 9.26 -6.41 5.14
CA ASN A 205 10.17 -7.30 4.42
C ASN A 205 10.51 -6.74 3.03
N PRO A 206 11.78 -6.42 2.74
CA PRO A 206 12.20 -6.00 1.41
C PRO A 206 12.06 -7.12 0.39
N LEU A 207 11.40 -6.82 -0.73
CA LEU A 207 11.41 -7.62 -1.95
C LEU A 207 12.31 -6.90 -2.97
N PHE A 208 13.42 -7.52 -3.31
CA PHE A 208 14.33 -7.04 -4.34
C PHE A 208 13.87 -7.55 -5.70
N LEU A 209 13.90 -6.66 -6.67
CA LEU A 209 13.59 -6.95 -8.06
C LEU A 209 14.76 -6.47 -8.90
N ASP A 210 15.34 -7.36 -9.69
CA ASP A 210 16.21 -7.00 -10.77
C ASP A 210 15.35 -6.94 -12.03
N LEU A 211 15.22 -5.76 -12.59
CA LEU A 211 14.39 -5.51 -13.76
C LEU A 211 15.34 -5.39 -14.95
N ASP A 212 15.70 -6.52 -15.51
CA ASP A 212 16.46 -6.56 -16.79
C ASP A 212 15.67 -5.80 -17.87
N ASN A 213 16.36 -4.94 -18.63
CA ASN A 213 15.82 -4.18 -19.75
C ASN A 213 15.42 -5.07 -20.94
#